data_a4cc66b028f79923eb10d3cd7f596bc4
#
_entry.id   a4cc66b028f79923eb10d3cd7f596bc4
#
_cell.length_a   1.000
_cell.length_b   1.000
_cell.length_c   1.000
_cell.angle_alpha   90.00
_cell.angle_beta   90.00
_cell.angle_gamma   90.00
#
_symmetry.space_group_name_H-M   'P 1'
#
loop_
_entity.id
_entity.type
_entity.pdbx_description
1 polymer ?
#
loop_
_entity_poly.entity_id
_entity_poly.type
_entity_poly.pdbx_seq_one_letter_code
_entity_poly.pdbx_strand_id
1 'polypeptide(L)'
;MFCQTIKIPENFIITKVPVVESPEWFKLNHSKNYYAVKKINNELLIEKTEFKDKVEYLTKKGKLIGYDEGEFGGRLNYISNSEPSKIIEIMFGNIVDIFDFNNKIYILEGGYKGGSISELKIENETFEVKRLYNFDNPPLAVQVFENKIYVVSFNGFYVVENNDWEKIFYNQFWWGLYPSSIAYFDDENIFLGIRSGIVKLDIKNKTVELYQEIEK
;
A
#
# COMPACT_ATOMS: atom_id res chain seq x y z
N MET A 1 12.38 -15.32 21.59
CA MET A 1 12.31 -14.88 20.18
C MET A 1 13.46 -13.92 19.97
N PHE A 2 14.45 -14.23 19.14
CA PHE A 2 15.55 -13.29 18.89
C PHE A 2 15.00 -12.19 17.99
N CYS A 3 15.05 -10.93 18.46
CA CYS A 3 14.76 -9.78 17.62
C CYS A 3 15.80 -9.75 16.51
N GLN A 4 15.40 -9.94 15.28
CA GLN A 4 16.29 -9.91 14.13
C GLN A 4 16.53 -8.45 13.78
N THR A 5 17.77 -7.99 13.86
CA THR A 5 18.12 -6.65 13.38
C THR A 5 18.06 -6.65 11.85
N ILE A 6 17.08 -5.95 11.27
CA ILE A 6 16.99 -5.78 9.83
C ILE A 6 18.01 -4.75 9.38
N LYS A 7 18.90 -5.15 8.48
CA LYS A 7 19.93 -4.24 7.96
C LYS A 7 19.31 -3.26 6.96
N ILE A 8 19.37 -1.98 7.30
CA ILE A 8 19.06 -0.88 6.38
C ILE A 8 20.33 -0.59 5.56
N PRO A 9 20.24 -0.40 4.23
CA PRO A 9 21.41 -0.07 3.41
C PRO A 9 22.16 1.17 3.90
N GLU A 10 23.49 1.17 3.84
CA GLU A 10 24.36 2.22 4.41
C GLU A 10 24.19 3.61 3.76
N ASN A 11 23.63 3.65 2.56
CA ASN A 11 23.27 4.90 1.90
C ASN A 11 21.95 5.52 2.42
N PHE A 12 21.27 4.88 3.39
CA PHE A 12 20.11 5.44 4.07
C PHE A 12 20.48 5.74 5.52
N ILE A 13 20.29 6.99 5.93
CA ILE A 13 20.55 7.43 7.31
C ILE A 13 19.25 7.82 8.00
N ILE A 14 19.19 7.57 9.30
CA ILE A 14 18.09 8.04 10.12
C ILE A 14 18.11 9.56 10.17
N THR A 15 16.96 10.19 9.98
CA THR A 15 16.78 11.63 10.03
C THR A 15 15.65 12.00 10.97
N LYS A 16 15.61 13.25 11.39
CA LYS A 16 14.52 13.74 12.24
C LYS A 16 13.20 13.71 11.48
N VAL A 17 12.20 13.10 12.09
CA VAL A 17 10.81 13.15 11.58
C VAL A 17 10.35 14.62 11.58
N PRO A 18 9.97 15.18 10.41
CA PRO A 18 9.56 16.58 10.33
C PRO A 18 8.14 16.77 10.88
N VAL A 19 7.89 17.99 11.30
CA VAL A 19 6.51 18.43 11.58
C VAL A 19 5.81 18.64 10.23
N VAL A 20 4.59 18.13 10.09
CA VAL A 20 3.78 18.34 8.88
C VAL A 20 3.66 19.83 8.56
N GLU A 21 3.79 20.19 7.28
CA GLU A 21 3.77 21.57 6.77
C GLU A 21 4.95 22.46 7.23
N SER A 22 5.97 21.88 7.90
CA SER A 22 7.23 22.61 8.14
C SER A 22 8.06 22.73 6.86
N PRO A 23 9.07 23.65 6.80
CA PRO A 23 9.99 23.74 5.68
C PRO A 23 10.70 22.42 5.36
N GLU A 24 11.03 21.64 6.38
CA GLU A 24 11.66 20.33 6.25
C GLU A 24 10.69 19.33 5.60
N TRP A 25 9.42 19.33 6.02
CA TRP A 25 8.39 18.50 5.43
C TRP A 25 8.15 18.87 3.95
N PHE A 26 8.09 20.16 3.61
CA PHE A 26 7.94 20.60 2.23
C PHE A 26 9.10 20.18 1.32
N LYS A 27 10.34 20.09 1.85
CA LYS A 27 11.46 19.52 1.09
C LYS A 27 11.21 18.07 0.71
N LEU A 28 10.68 17.26 1.64
CA LEU A 28 10.30 15.88 1.34
C LEU A 28 9.16 15.82 0.32
N ASN A 29 8.13 16.63 0.51
CA ASN A 29 6.95 16.65 -0.35
C ASN A 29 7.25 17.09 -1.80
N HIS A 30 8.23 17.95 -2.01
CA HIS A 30 8.67 18.39 -3.34
C HIS A 30 9.74 17.50 -3.99
N SER A 31 10.21 16.46 -3.30
CA SER A 31 11.17 15.52 -3.88
C SER A 31 10.56 14.78 -5.07
N LYS A 32 11.40 14.54 -6.08
CA LYS A 32 11.04 13.69 -7.24
C LYS A 32 11.38 12.22 -7.02
N ASN A 33 12.08 11.89 -5.93
CA ASN A 33 12.47 10.53 -5.61
C ASN A 33 11.35 9.85 -4.82
N TYR A 34 10.80 8.77 -5.35
CA TYR A 34 9.90 7.86 -4.65
C TYR A 34 10.64 6.55 -4.39
N TYR A 35 10.36 5.94 -3.27
CA TYR A 35 10.97 4.67 -2.89
C TYR A 35 9.89 3.62 -2.67
N ALA A 36 10.19 2.40 -3.10
CA ALA A 36 9.45 1.21 -2.75
C ALA A 36 10.32 0.30 -1.88
N VAL A 37 9.69 -0.43 -0.97
CA VAL A 37 10.32 -1.42 -0.11
C VAL A 37 9.74 -2.79 -0.36
N LYS A 38 10.59 -3.82 -0.26
CA LYS A 38 10.20 -5.24 -0.38
C LYS A 38 10.98 -6.08 0.60
N LYS A 39 10.38 -7.16 1.08
CA LYS A 39 11.09 -8.23 1.78
C LYS A 39 11.42 -9.33 0.80
N ILE A 40 12.71 -9.58 0.56
CA ILE A 40 13.21 -10.67 -0.30
C ILE A 40 14.22 -11.47 0.50
N ASN A 41 14.01 -12.78 0.62
CA ASN A 41 14.92 -13.69 1.36
C ASN A 41 15.24 -13.19 2.78
N ASN A 42 14.25 -12.57 3.44
CA ASN A 42 14.38 -11.97 4.76
C ASN A 42 15.34 -10.75 4.83
N GLU A 43 15.61 -10.12 3.70
CA GLU A 43 16.36 -8.87 3.59
C GLU A 43 15.46 -7.74 3.11
N LEU A 44 15.77 -6.50 3.53
CA LEU A 44 15.08 -5.29 3.08
C LEU A 44 15.69 -4.83 1.77
N LEU A 45 14.92 -4.87 0.70
CA LEU A 45 15.24 -4.25 -0.57
C LEU A 45 14.56 -2.88 -0.66
N ILE A 46 15.31 -1.85 -1.03
CA ILE A 46 14.83 -0.49 -1.27
C ILE A 46 15.13 -0.14 -2.71
N GLU A 47 14.11 0.26 -3.46
CA GLU A 47 14.23 0.62 -4.88
C GLU A 47 13.62 2.00 -5.11
N LYS A 48 14.22 2.78 -6.03
CA LYS A 48 13.52 3.96 -6.57
C LYS A 48 12.38 3.51 -7.46
N THR A 49 11.24 4.15 -7.36
CA THR A 49 10.03 3.79 -8.10
C THR A 49 9.35 5.02 -8.68
N GLU A 50 8.38 4.80 -9.52
CA GLU A 50 7.44 5.82 -10.01
C GLU A 50 6.05 5.55 -9.44
N PHE A 51 5.20 6.55 -9.46
CA PHE A 51 3.80 6.37 -9.09
C PHE A 51 3.13 5.46 -10.11
N LYS A 52 2.40 4.45 -9.60
CA LYS A 52 1.66 3.50 -10.44
C LYS A 52 0.18 3.89 -10.44
N ASP A 53 -0.33 4.15 -11.62
CA ASP A 53 -1.74 4.44 -11.88
C ASP A 53 -2.53 3.18 -12.33
N LYS A 54 -1.85 2.03 -12.37
CA LYS A 54 -2.41 0.78 -12.86
C LYS A 54 -1.91 -0.42 -12.08
N VAL A 55 -2.81 -1.35 -11.78
CA VAL A 55 -2.51 -2.66 -11.21
C VAL A 55 -3.11 -3.77 -12.10
N GLU A 56 -2.39 -4.88 -12.27
CA GLU A 56 -2.87 -6.06 -12.99
C GLU A 56 -2.82 -7.28 -12.09
N TYR A 57 -3.89 -8.08 -12.15
CA TYR A 57 -4.00 -9.33 -11.41
C TYR A 57 -4.47 -10.45 -12.34
N LEU A 58 -3.73 -11.55 -12.38
CA LEU A 58 -4.02 -12.69 -13.23
C LEU A 58 -4.97 -13.66 -12.53
N THR A 59 -6.06 -14.00 -13.20
CA THR A 59 -6.98 -15.04 -12.79
C THR A 59 -6.81 -16.28 -13.69
N LYS A 60 -7.42 -17.40 -13.31
CA LYS A 60 -7.38 -18.62 -14.16
C LYS A 60 -7.99 -18.44 -15.55
N LYS A 61 -8.97 -17.54 -15.72
CA LYS A 61 -9.75 -17.38 -16.94
C LYS A 61 -9.55 -16.03 -17.65
N GLY A 62 -8.74 -15.15 -17.08
CA GLY A 62 -8.52 -13.81 -17.62
C GLY A 62 -7.65 -12.96 -16.71
N LYS A 63 -7.72 -11.66 -16.86
CA LYS A 63 -7.03 -10.71 -15.99
C LYS A 63 -7.95 -9.58 -15.52
N LEU A 64 -7.71 -9.14 -14.31
CA LEU A 64 -8.25 -7.90 -13.77
C LEU A 64 -7.25 -6.78 -14.00
N ILE A 65 -7.76 -5.60 -14.34
CA ILE A 65 -6.96 -4.38 -14.50
C ILE A 65 -7.64 -3.28 -13.70
N GLY A 66 -6.98 -2.85 -12.63
CA GLY A 66 -7.39 -1.72 -11.83
C GLY A 66 -6.67 -0.46 -12.30
N TYR A 67 -7.38 0.66 -12.28
CA TYR A 67 -6.84 1.99 -12.58
C TYR A 67 -7.10 2.92 -11.39
N ASP A 68 -6.08 3.73 -11.07
CA ASP A 68 -6.17 4.86 -10.16
C ASP A 68 -5.92 6.14 -10.96
N GLU A 69 -6.98 6.87 -11.28
CA GLU A 69 -6.94 8.10 -12.06
C GLU A 69 -7.05 9.34 -11.13
N GLY A 70 -6.76 9.15 -9.84
CA GLY A 70 -6.76 10.21 -8.83
C GLY A 70 -8.12 10.88 -8.67
N GLU A 71 -8.18 12.19 -8.84
CA GLU A 71 -9.41 12.98 -8.69
C GLU A 71 -10.47 12.64 -9.76
N PHE A 72 -10.07 12.07 -10.87
CA PHE A 72 -10.97 11.69 -11.96
C PHE A 72 -11.63 10.32 -11.74
N GLY A 73 -11.30 9.66 -10.63
CA GLY A 73 -11.77 8.32 -10.30
C GLY A 73 -10.86 7.25 -10.88
N GLY A 74 -11.42 6.09 -11.18
CA GLY A 74 -10.72 4.94 -11.72
C GLY A 74 -11.74 3.86 -12.02
N ARG A 75 -11.27 2.65 -12.34
CA ARG A 75 -12.16 1.54 -12.66
C ARG A 75 -11.46 0.20 -12.47
N LEU A 76 -12.25 -0.83 -12.26
CA LEU A 76 -11.82 -2.22 -12.33
C LEU A 76 -12.41 -2.87 -13.57
N ASN A 77 -11.55 -3.34 -14.46
CA ASN A 77 -11.92 -4.04 -15.66
C ASN A 77 -11.51 -5.51 -15.60
N TYR A 78 -12.26 -6.37 -16.28
CA TYR A 78 -11.89 -7.76 -16.54
C TYR A 78 -11.77 -7.99 -18.05
N ILE A 79 -10.76 -8.76 -18.42
CA ILE A 79 -10.52 -9.22 -19.80
C ILE A 79 -10.40 -10.73 -19.76
N SER A 80 -11.31 -11.44 -20.45
CA SER A 80 -11.30 -12.90 -20.54
C SER A 80 -10.20 -13.39 -21.48
N ASN A 81 -9.58 -14.53 -21.16
CA ASN A 81 -8.64 -15.18 -22.06
C ASN A 81 -9.31 -15.72 -23.34
N SER A 82 -10.60 -16.08 -23.26
CA SER A 82 -11.38 -16.58 -24.40
C SER A 82 -11.82 -15.48 -25.35
N GLU A 83 -11.93 -14.24 -24.88
CA GLU A 83 -12.44 -13.09 -25.67
C GLU A 83 -11.65 -11.81 -25.32
N PRO A 84 -10.35 -11.73 -25.71
CA PRO A 84 -9.45 -10.65 -25.27
C PRO A 84 -9.84 -9.24 -25.75
N SER A 85 -10.69 -9.13 -26.75
CA SER A 85 -11.19 -7.85 -27.25
C SER A 85 -12.35 -7.28 -26.43
N LYS A 86 -12.98 -8.11 -25.58
CA LYS A 86 -14.09 -7.70 -24.73
C LYS A 86 -13.60 -7.28 -23.37
N ILE A 87 -13.85 -6.03 -23.04
CA ILE A 87 -13.57 -5.46 -21.72
C ILE A 87 -14.88 -5.40 -20.95
N ILE A 88 -14.90 -5.97 -19.74
CA ILE A 88 -16.04 -5.92 -18.83
C ILE A 88 -15.65 -4.99 -17.69
N GLU A 89 -16.33 -3.86 -17.53
CA GLU A 89 -16.19 -3.00 -16.38
C GLU A 89 -16.94 -3.61 -15.18
N ILE A 90 -16.23 -3.85 -14.08
CA ILE A 90 -16.77 -4.48 -12.87
C ILE A 90 -17.26 -3.41 -11.90
N MET A 91 -16.44 -2.38 -11.67
CA MET A 91 -16.78 -1.27 -10.78
C MET A 91 -16.02 0.00 -11.17
N PHE A 92 -16.60 1.13 -10.76
CA PHE A 92 -15.95 2.44 -10.80
C PHE A 92 -15.32 2.74 -9.44
N GLY A 93 -14.11 3.30 -9.43
CA GLY A 93 -13.35 3.68 -8.24
C GLY A 93 -11.84 3.59 -8.49
N ASN A 94 -11.04 4.28 -7.68
CA ASN A 94 -9.58 4.22 -7.76
C ASN A 94 -9.08 2.89 -7.19
N ILE A 95 -8.58 2.02 -8.04
CA ILE A 95 -8.10 0.70 -7.65
C ILE A 95 -6.61 0.77 -7.36
N VAL A 96 -6.28 0.74 -6.08
CA VAL A 96 -4.90 0.84 -5.56
C VAL A 96 -4.18 -0.49 -5.67
N ASP A 97 -4.86 -1.60 -5.33
CA ASP A 97 -4.29 -2.94 -5.42
C ASP A 97 -5.37 -4.02 -5.55
N ILE A 98 -4.94 -5.19 -6.05
CA ILE A 98 -5.76 -6.42 -6.13
C ILE A 98 -4.91 -7.55 -5.59
N PHE A 99 -5.35 -8.23 -4.54
CA PHE A 99 -4.52 -9.18 -3.82
C PHE A 99 -5.30 -10.41 -3.34
N ASP A 100 -4.55 -11.48 -3.07
CA ASP A 100 -5.09 -12.70 -2.47
C ASP A 100 -5.02 -12.65 -0.95
N PHE A 101 -6.10 -13.08 -0.31
CA PHE A 101 -6.13 -13.34 1.12
C PHE A 101 -7.12 -14.49 1.41
N ASN A 102 -6.69 -15.52 2.14
CA ASN A 102 -7.51 -16.69 2.49
C ASN A 102 -8.23 -17.32 1.28
N ASN A 103 -7.51 -17.51 0.16
CA ASN A 103 -8.00 -18.07 -1.11
C ASN A 103 -9.14 -17.27 -1.77
N LYS A 104 -9.25 -16.00 -1.48
CA LYS A 104 -10.20 -15.07 -2.08
C LYS A 104 -9.46 -13.89 -2.68
N ILE A 105 -10.08 -13.25 -3.66
CA ILE A 105 -9.56 -12.04 -4.30
C ILE A 105 -10.14 -10.83 -3.57
N TYR A 106 -9.28 -9.89 -3.23
CA TYR A 106 -9.64 -8.62 -2.60
C TYR A 106 -9.19 -7.45 -3.44
N ILE A 107 -9.94 -6.38 -3.34
CA ILE A 107 -9.68 -5.10 -4.01
C ILE A 107 -9.44 -4.07 -2.91
N LEU A 108 -8.31 -3.36 -3.00
CA LEU A 108 -8.05 -2.14 -2.24
C LEU A 108 -8.47 -0.95 -3.09
N GLU A 109 -9.47 -0.22 -2.65
CA GLU A 109 -9.99 0.99 -3.29
C GLU A 109 -9.59 2.21 -2.48
N GLY A 110 -8.96 3.19 -3.13
CA GLY A 110 -8.72 4.53 -2.61
C GLY A 110 -9.78 5.53 -3.09
N GLY A 111 -9.89 6.65 -2.43
CA GLY A 111 -10.79 7.72 -2.84
C GLY A 111 -10.49 9.02 -2.11
N TYR A 112 -11.09 10.12 -2.53
CA TYR A 112 -10.79 11.46 -2.02
C TYR A 112 -10.94 11.60 -0.48
N LYS A 113 -11.90 10.89 0.11
CA LYS A 113 -12.22 11.01 1.56
C LYS A 113 -12.10 9.70 2.34
N GLY A 114 -11.46 8.70 1.77
CA GLY A 114 -11.34 7.40 2.40
C GLY A 114 -11.15 6.30 1.37
N GLY A 115 -11.44 5.08 1.73
CA GLY A 115 -11.34 3.93 0.85
C GLY A 115 -11.87 2.67 1.49
N SER A 116 -11.67 1.55 0.82
CA SER A 116 -12.21 0.29 1.30
C SER A 116 -11.40 -0.93 0.89
N ILE A 117 -11.61 -2.04 1.60
CA ILE A 117 -11.30 -3.37 1.11
C ILE A 117 -12.61 -4.07 0.77
N SER A 118 -12.69 -4.61 -0.45
CA SER A 118 -13.83 -5.38 -0.93
C SER A 118 -13.40 -6.78 -1.35
N GLU A 119 -14.21 -7.80 -1.06
CA GLU A 119 -14.07 -9.15 -1.62
C GLU A 119 -14.65 -9.17 -3.03
N LEU A 120 -13.91 -9.73 -3.99
CA LEU A 120 -14.39 -9.97 -5.36
C LEU A 120 -14.60 -11.47 -5.58
N LYS A 121 -15.82 -11.84 -5.96
CA LYS A 121 -16.13 -13.18 -6.45
C LYS A 121 -16.31 -13.15 -7.96
N ILE A 122 -15.73 -14.14 -8.64
CA ILE A 122 -15.82 -14.31 -10.09
C ILE A 122 -16.39 -15.70 -10.37
N GLU A 123 -17.61 -15.75 -10.90
CA GLU A 123 -18.29 -16.99 -11.28
C GLU A 123 -18.86 -16.86 -12.70
N ASN A 124 -18.32 -17.62 -13.65
CA ASN A 124 -18.79 -17.64 -15.05
C ASN A 124 -18.94 -16.23 -15.67
N GLU A 125 -17.89 -15.40 -15.51
CA GLU A 125 -17.87 -13.99 -15.95
C GLU A 125 -18.98 -13.12 -15.32
N THR A 126 -19.53 -13.57 -14.19
CA THR A 126 -20.35 -12.75 -13.30
C THR A 126 -19.49 -12.31 -12.12
N PHE A 127 -19.64 -11.05 -11.72
CA PHE A 127 -18.80 -10.41 -10.71
C PHE A 127 -19.67 -9.93 -9.56
N GLU A 128 -19.31 -10.32 -8.35
CA GLU A 128 -19.92 -9.80 -7.12
C GLU A 128 -18.84 -9.11 -6.31
N VAL A 129 -19.02 -7.82 -6.03
CA VAL A 129 -18.13 -7.03 -5.18
C VAL A 129 -18.83 -6.77 -3.86
N LYS A 130 -18.24 -7.27 -2.77
CA LYS A 130 -18.77 -7.08 -1.40
C LYS A 130 -17.79 -6.27 -0.59
N ARG A 131 -18.15 -5.03 -0.24
CA ARG A 131 -17.36 -4.17 0.65
C ARG A 131 -17.34 -4.75 2.07
N LEU A 132 -16.14 -4.88 2.64
CA LEU A 132 -15.92 -5.46 3.96
C LEU A 132 -15.43 -4.44 4.98
N TYR A 133 -14.46 -3.61 4.62
CA TYR A 133 -13.84 -2.64 5.51
C TYR A 133 -13.83 -1.27 4.86
N ASN A 134 -14.10 -0.23 5.66
CA ASN A 134 -13.99 1.16 5.24
C ASN A 134 -12.92 1.87 6.05
N PHE A 135 -12.10 2.67 5.38
CA PHE A 135 -11.07 3.49 5.99
C PHE A 135 -11.45 4.96 5.92
N ASP A 136 -11.14 5.70 6.97
CA ASP A 136 -11.39 7.14 7.08
C ASP A 136 -10.38 8.00 6.28
N ASN A 137 -9.31 7.36 5.77
CA ASN A 137 -8.30 7.98 4.91
C ASN A 137 -8.00 7.07 3.71
N PRO A 138 -7.66 7.64 2.54
CA PRO A 138 -7.34 6.87 1.35
C PRO A 138 -6.22 5.87 1.63
N PRO A 139 -6.45 4.55 1.48
CA PRO A 139 -5.37 3.57 1.50
C PRO A 139 -4.51 3.73 0.25
N LEU A 140 -3.19 3.51 0.38
CA LEU A 140 -2.21 3.72 -0.67
C LEU A 140 -1.36 2.49 -0.97
N ALA A 141 -1.23 1.57 -0.01
CA ALA A 141 -0.59 0.28 -0.24
C ALA A 141 -1.09 -0.75 0.76
N VAL A 142 -0.95 -2.02 0.39
CA VAL A 142 -1.33 -3.18 1.20
C VAL A 142 -0.24 -4.23 1.20
N GLN A 143 -0.10 -4.94 2.30
CA GLN A 143 0.73 -6.13 2.44
C GLN A 143 -0.04 -7.18 3.22
N VAL A 144 -0.13 -8.38 2.66
CA VAL A 144 -0.64 -9.55 3.37
C VAL A 144 0.53 -10.31 3.99
N PHE A 145 0.41 -10.65 5.25
CA PHE A 145 1.33 -11.54 5.93
C PHE A 145 0.56 -12.43 6.92
N GLU A 146 0.71 -13.75 6.78
CA GLU A 146 -0.08 -14.73 7.53
C GLU A 146 -1.59 -14.45 7.44
N ASN A 147 -2.25 -14.28 8.58
CA ASN A 147 -3.68 -14.04 8.66
C ASN A 147 -4.04 -12.56 8.83
N LYS A 148 -3.10 -11.65 8.50
CA LYS A 148 -3.29 -10.20 8.66
C LYS A 148 -3.10 -9.47 7.34
N ILE A 149 -3.85 -8.38 7.21
CA ILE A 149 -3.69 -7.42 6.12
C ILE A 149 -3.20 -6.11 6.74
N TYR A 150 -2.05 -5.65 6.31
CA TYR A 150 -1.45 -4.38 6.70
C TYR A 150 -1.76 -3.34 5.63
N VAL A 151 -2.32 -2.22 6.01
CA VAL A 151 -2.71 -1.14 5.09
C VAL A 151 -2.08 0.16 5.54
N VAL A 152 -1.30 0.78 4.66
CA VAL A 152 -0.87 2.16 4.85
C VAL A 152 -1.82 3.08 4.09
N SER A 153 -2.29 4.12 4.78
CA SER A 153 -3.10 5.17 4.19
C SER A 153 -2.32 6.49 4.10
N PHE A 154 -2.98 7.48 3.53
CA PHE A 154 -2.44 8.82 3.34
C PHE A 154 -1.79 9.43 4.60
N ASN A 155 -2.31 9.12 5.80
CA ASN A 155 -1.77 9.60 7.06
C ASN A 155 -1.87 8.62 8.23
N GLY A 156 -2.07 7.34 7.95
CA GLY A 156 -2.25 6.33 8.99
C GLY A 156 -1.79 4.95 8.58
N PHE A 157 -1.84 4.03 9.53
CA PHE A 157 -1.50 2.63 9.33
C PHE A 157 -2.50 1.75 10.07
N TYR A 158 -3.02 0.75 9.37
CA TYR A 158 -4.07 -0.14 9.85
C TYR A 158 -3.62 -1.60 9.81
N VAL A 159 -4.14 -2.37 10.73
CA VAL A 159 -4.04 -3.84 10.73
C VAL A 159 -5.46 -4.41 10.68
N VAL A 160 -5.72 -5.28 9.71
CA VAL A 160 -6.99 -6.02 9.61
C VAL A 160 -6.71 -7.47 10.01
N GLU A 161 -7.43 -7.94 11.01
CA GLU A 161 -7.34 -9.30 11.53
C GLU A 161 -8.69 -9.74 12.10
N ASN A 162 -9.04 -11.04 11.99
CA ASN A 162 -10.26 -11.62 12.59
C ASN A 162 -11.57 -10.90 12.22
N ASN A 163 -11.70 -10.43 10.98
CA ASN A 163 -12.83 -9.67 10.45
C ASN A 163 -13.06 -8.30 11.12
N ASP A 164 -12.03 -7.75 11.73
CA ASP A 164 -12.02 -6.39 12.31
C ASP A 164 -10.76 -5.65 11.85
N TRP A 165 -10.72 -4.36 12.09
CA TRP A 165 -9.55 -3.56 11.79
C TRP A 165 -9.23 -2.58 12.91
N GLU A 166 -7.94 -2.34 13.12
CA GLU A 166 -7.42 -1.37 14.08
C GLU A 166 -6.53 -0.35 13.36
N LYS A 167 -6.74 0.93 13.62
CA LYS A 167 -5.83 2.00 13.21
C LYS A 167 -4.73 2.13 14.25
N ILE A 168 -3.54 1.68 13.89
CA ILE A 168 -2.38 1.64 14.80
C ILE A 168 -1.69 3.00 14.92
N PHE A 169 -1.53 3.68 13.78
CA PHE A 169 -0.94 5.01 13.71
C PHE A 169 -1.92 6.01 13.12
N TYR A 170 -1.96 7.22 13.69
CA TYR A 170 -2.88 8.30 13.34
C TYR A 170 -2.09 9.56 12.99
N ASN A 171 -2.58 10.36 12.03
CA ASN A 171 -2.07 11.69 11.71
C ASN A 171 -0.54 11.74 11.54
N GLN A 172 -0.01 10.81 10.76
CA GLN A 172 1.40 10.65 10.61
C GLN A 172 2.03 11.66 9.64
N PHE A 173 3.32 11.92 9.80
CA PHE A 173 4.07 12.91 9.03
C PHE A 173 4.16 12.58 7.53
N TRP A 174 3.95 11.32 7.14
CA TRP A 174 3.93 10.92 5.73
C TRP A 174 2.68 11.34 4.96
N TRP A 175 1.78 12.09 5.61
CA TRP A 175 0.68 12.79 4.93
C TRP A 175 1.22 13.54 3.70
N GLY A 176 0.67 13.25 2.50
CA GLY A 176 1.15 13.82 1.23
C GLY A 176 2.53 13.34 0.74
N LEU A 177 3.18 12.40 1.44
CA LEU A 177 4.41 11.77 0.97
C LEU A 177 4.18 10.44 0.22
N TYR A 178 2.92 10.10 0.00
CA TYR A 178 2.45 9.01 -0.86
C TYR A 178 3.16 7.67 -0.59
N PRO A 179 2.88 7.00 0.53
CA PRO A 179 3.34 5.63 0.75
C PRO A 179 2.99 4.73 -0.43
N SER A 180 3.96 3.98 -0.94
CA SER A 180 3.83 3.18 -2.17
C SER A 180 3.92 1.69 -1.95
N SER A 181 4.40 1.26 -0.78
CA SER A 181 4.69 -0.15 -0.49
C SER A 181 4.89 -0.38 1.00
N ILE A 182 4.71 -1.64 1.41
CA ILE A 182 4.97 -2.12 2.77
C ILE A 182 5.89 -3.34 2.68
N ALA A 183 6.87 -3.44 3.58
CA ALA A 183 7.66 -4.64 3.81
C ALA A 183 7.56 -5.02 5.30
N TYR A 184 6.80 -6.08 5.60
CA TYR A 184 6.62 -6.59 6.94
C TYR A 184 7.66 -7.67 7.26
N PHE A 185 8.39 -7.52 8.34
CA PHE A 185 9.31 -8.53 8.90
C PHE A 185 8.75 -9.10 10.19
N ASP A 186 8.47 -8.24 11.15
CA ASP A 186 7.80 -8.48 12.43
C ASP A 186 7.17 -7.16 12.94
N ASP A 187 6.53 -7.20 14.11
CA ASP A 187 5.82 -6.05 14.69
C ASP A 187 6.73 -4.88 15.13
N GLU A 188 8.05 -5.08 15.21
CA GLU A 188 9.05 -4.05 15.50
C GLU A 188 9.75 -3.54 14.22
N ASN A 189 9.57 -4.25 13.09
CA ASN A 189 10.27 -4.01 11.84
C ASN A 189 9.30 -4.06 10.64
N ILE A 190 8.56 -2.98 10.46
CA ILE A 190 7.71 -2.75 9.28
C ILE A 190 8.26 -1.54 8.54
N PHE A 191 8.50 -1.67 7.26
CA PHE A 191 9.03 -0.59 6.44
C PHE A 191 7.99 -0.13 5.43
N LEU A 192 7.93 1.19 5.20
CA LEU A 192 7.12 1.83 4.17
C LEU A 192 8.04 2.53 3.18
N GLY A 193 7.81 2.36 1.89
CA GLY A 193 8.39 3.22 0.88
C GLY A 193 7.55 4.47 0.72
N ILE A 194 8.18 5.64 0.77
CA ILE A 194 7.50 6.95 0.62
C ILE A 194 8.26 7.85 -0.36
N ARG A 195 7.67 8.98 -0.68
CA ARG A 195 8.41 10.08 -1.33
C ARG A 195 9.54 10.55 -0.42
N SER A 196 10.74 10.65 -0.97
CA SER A 196 11.97 11.14 -0.31
C SER A 196 12.63 10.19 0.70
N GLY A 197 12.17 8.94 0.85
CA GLY A 197 12.83 8.00 1.76
C GLY A 197 12.00 6.78 2.11
N ILE A 198 12.31 6.20 3.25
CA ILE A 198 11.56 5.09 3.84
C ILE A 198 11.21 5.39 5.30
N VAL A 199 10.12 4.83 5.75
CA VAL A 199 9.69 4.88 7.16
C VAL A 199 9.83 3.51 7.77
N LYS A 200 10.40 3.41 8.97
CA LYS A 200 10.32 2.22 9.81
C LYS A 200 9.26 2.44 10.87
N LEU A 201 8.37 1.47 11.01
CA LEU A 201 7.34 1.40 12.04
C LEU A 201 7.66 0.28 13.02
N ASP A 202 7.48 0.56 14.28
CA ASP A 202 7.39 -0.41 15.36
C ASP A 202 5.99 -0.29 15.96
N ILE A 203 5.10 -1.24 15.65
CA ILE A 203 3.71 -1.19 16.12
C ILE A 203 3.58 -1.62 17.58
N LYS A 204 4.56 -2.35 18.10
CA LYS A 204 4.60 -2.80 19.50
C LYS A 204 4.94 -1.64 20.44
N ASN A 205 5.96 -0.84 20.09
CA ASN A 205 6.41 0.31 20.89
C ASN A 205 5.80 1.64 20.42
N LYS A 206 4.99 1.63 19.35
CA LYS A 206 4.35 2.81 18.75
C LYS A 206 5.36 3.87 18.29
N THR A 207 6.50 3.45 17.73
CA THR A 207 7.54 4.36 17.25
C THR A 207 7.59 4.42 15.73
N VAL A 208 8.07 5.57 15.24
CA VAL A 208 8.21 5.87 13.80
C VAL A 208 9.59 6.48 13.57
N GLU A 209 10.34 5.94 12.63
CA GLU A 209 11.64 6.43 12.23
C GLU A 209 11.63 6.76 10.73
N LEU A 210 12.29 7.86 10.35
CA LEU A 210 12.47 8.27 8.95
C LEU A 210 13.92 8.01 8.53
N TYR A 211 14.11 7.37 7.39
CA TYR A 211 15.41 7.18 6.75
C TYR A 211 15.41 7.82 5.38
N GLN A 212 16.46 8.58 5.07
CA GLN A 212 16.65 9.24 3.79
C GLN A 212 17.94 8.79 3.13
N GLU A 213 17.93 8.71 1.79
CA GLU A 213 19.13 8.42 1.02
C GLU A 213 20.12 9.59 1.13
N ILE A 214 21.39 9.29 1.36
CA ILE A 214 22.47 10.29 1.34
C ILE A 214 22.64 10.77 -0.09
N GLU A 215 22.37 12.05 -0.34
CA GLU A 215 22.70 12.68 -1.61
C GLU A 215 24.23 12.69 -1.80
N LYS A 216 24.68 12.15 -2.91
CA LYS A 216 26.11 12.14 -3.30
C LYS A 216 26.48 13.43 -3.99
#